data_7cd9ae9a3161d8ebf877b7cf7a00899b
#
_entry.id   7cd9ae9a3161d8ebf877b7cf7a00899b
#
_cell.length_a   1.000
_cell.length_b   1.000
_cell.length_c   1.000
_cell.angle_alpha   90.00
_cell.angle_beta   90.00
_cell.angle_gamma   90.00
#
_symmetry.space_group_name_H-M   'P 1'
#
loop_
_entity.id
_entity.type
_entity.pdbx_description
1 polymer ?
#
loop_
_entity_poly.entity_id
_entity_poly.type
_entity_poly.pdbx_seq_one_letter_code
_entity_poly.pdbx_strand_id
1 'polypeptide(L)'
;MRIGIIGLGRMGGNIAVRLTRHGHDVVVHDRTPEVTASVVGRCEAGRATPASSVAEMAKLLEGDEHRVVWVMLPAGTITEACVQELGGLLGRGDVIIDGGNTYYKDDVRRSAELAEKGISYVDVGTSGGVWGLERGYCMMFGGTKETAEYIDPILSALAPGIGDVPRTPGRGEKGHDPRAEQGYLHCGPAGSGHFVKMVHNGIEYGMMQAFAEGFDIMKSKNSPVLAEKDRFELNMGDIAEVWRRGSVVSSWLLDLTAEALTRSETLNEFSGEVADSGEGRWTIEAAIEEDVPAPVMTAALFTRFRSRSGNNFAEKVLSAQRFGFGGHVEKK
;
A
#
# COMPACT_ATOMS: atom_id res chain seq x y z
N MET A 1 21.85 -12.87 1.90
CA MET A 1 21.97 -11.98 3.09
C MET A 1 21.10 -12.53 4.19
N ARG A 2 21.40 -12.17 5.46
CA ARG A 2 20.56 -12.46 6.61
C ARG A 2 19.85 -11.18 7.04
N ILE A 3 18.54 -11.24 7.36
CA ILE A 3 17.69 -10.04 7.56
C ILE A 3 16.76 -10.30 8.74
N GLY A 4 16.63 -9.33 9.64
CA GLY A 4 15.58 -9.30 10.66
C GLY A 4 14.26 -8.83 10.08
N ILE A 5 13.14 -9.46 10.46
CA ILE A 5 11.79 -9.01 10.06
C ILE A 5 10.92 -8.92 11.29
N ILE A 6 10.42 -7.72 11.57
CA ILE A 6 9.54 -7.40 12.70
C ILE A 6 8.13 -7.12 12.20
N GLY A 7 7.14 -7.77 12.82
CA GLY A 7 5.75 -7.66 12.42
C GLY A 7 5.40 -8.65 11.32
N LEU A 8 4.90 -9.81 11.72
CA LEU A 8 4.66 -10.97 10.85
C LEU A 8 3.18 -11.12 10.45
N GLY A 9 2.46 -10.02 10.35
CA GLY A 9 1.13 -10.00 9.76
C GLY A 9 1.13 -10.50 8.31
N ARG A 10 0.02 -10.32 7.61
CA ARG A 10 -0.12 -10.81 6.21
C ARG A 10 1.03 -10.38 5.29
N MET A 11 1.48 -9.13 5.38
CA MET A 11 2.55 -8.62 4.53
C MET A 11 3.93 -9.10 5.01
N GLY A 12 4.30 -8.85 6.27
CA GLY A 12 5.63 -9.19 6.79
C GLY A 12 5.91 -10.69 6.77
N GLY A 13 4.91 -11.52 7.11
CA GLY A 13 5.03 -12.97 6.98
C GLY A 13 5.26 -13.43 5.54
N ASN A 14 4.57 -12.83 4.56
CA ASN A 14 4.76 -13.16 3.14
C ASN A 14 6.13 -12.66 2.61
N ILE A 15 6.60 -11.50 3.08
CA ILE A 15 7.96 -11.01 2.77
C ILE A 15 9.01 -12.00 3.29
N ALA A 16 8.89 -12.46 4.55
CA ALA A 16 9.80 -13.46 5.12
C ALA A 16 9.85 -14.73 4.29
N VAL A 17 8.68 -15.29 3.94
CA VAL A 17 8.59 -16.50 3.12
C VAL A 17 9.22 -16.28 1.74
N ARG A 18 8.91 -15.17 1.07
CA ARG A 18 9.45 -14.89 -0.27
C ARG A 18 10.97 -14.72 -0.23
N LEU A 19 11.52 -14.03 0.75
CA LEU A 19 12.97 -13.88 0.91
C LEU A 19 13.67 -15.26 1.06
N THR A 20 13.10 -16.15 1.87
CA THR A 20 13.69 -17.50 2.02
C THR A 20 13.63 -18.30 0.74
N ARG A 21 12.56 -18.22 -0.05
CA ARG A 21 12.46 -18.84 -1.39
C ARG A 21 13.53 -18.34 -2.37
N HIS A 22 14.02 -17.11 -2.16
CA HIS A 22 15.07 -16.50 -2.99
C HIS A 22 16.47 -16.61 -2.36
N GLY A 23 16.64 -17.50 -1.37
CA GLY A 23 17.95 -17.84 -0.83
C GLY A 23 18.49 -16.93 0.24
N HIS A 24 17.67 -16.03 0.81
CA HIS A 24 18.02 -15.23 1.98
C HIS A 24 17.70 -15.99 3.27
N ASP A 25 18.40 -15.67 4.35
CA ASP A 25 18.10 -16.17 5.68
C ASP A 25 17.41 -15.08 6.47
N VAL A 26 16.38 -15.43 7.24
CA VAL A 26 15.60 -14.44 7.99
C VAL A 26 15.59 -14.74 9.48
N VAL A 27 15.69 -13.68 10.31
CA VAL A 27 15.40 -13.72 11.73
C VAL A 27 14.06 -13.02 11.93
N VAL A 28 13.05 -13.73 12.44
CA VAL A 28 11.67 -13.25 12.43
C VAL A 28 11.13 -13.05 13.83
N HIS A 29 10.44 -11.93 14.06
CA HIS A 29 9.82 -11.59 15.33
C HIS A 29 8.43 -11.00 15.16
N ASP A 30 7.50 -11.48 15.98
CA ASP A 30 6.20 -10.87 16.21
C ASP A 30 5.92 -10.89 17.71
N ARG A 31 5.13 -9.94 18.19
CA ARG A 31 4.67 -9.91 19.59
C ARG A 31 3.89 -11.15 20.01
N THR A 32 3.33 -11.88 19.00
CA THR A 32 2.55 -13.10 19.17
C THR A 32 3.41 -14.30 18.76
N PRO A 33 3.91 -15.11 19.71
CA PRO A 33 4.83 -16.23 19.42
C PRO A 33 4.28 -17.25 18.42
N GLU A 34 2.96 -17.50 18.43
CA GLU A 34 2.28 -18.42 17.53
C GLU A 34 2.36 -17.94 16.08
N VAL A 35 2.30 -16.62 15.85
CA VAL A 35 2.47 -16.02 14.53
C VAL A 35 3.90 -16.24 14.05
N THR A 36 4.89 -16.01 14.92
CA THR A 36 6.30 -16.28 14.61
C THR A 36 6.53 -17.74 14.22
N ALA A 37 6.03 -18.68 15.02
CA ALA A 37 6.14 -20.12 14.73
C ALA A 37 5.45 -20.50 13.40
N SER A 38 4.27 -19.95 13.13
CA SER A 38 3.53 -20.17 11.88
C SER A 38 4.32 -19.68 10.66
N VAL A 39 4.95 -18.50 10.73
CA VAL A 39 5.76 -17.97 9.63
C VAL A 39 7.03 -18.79 9.41
N VAL A 40 7.73 -19.18 10.48
CA VAL A 40 8.89 -20.07 10.39
C VAL A 40 8.53 -21.38 9.68
N GLY A 41 7.37 -21.97 10.01
CA GLY A 41 6.91 -23.21 9.36
C GLY A 41 6.54 -23.07 7.87
N ARG A 42 6.36 -21.83 7.38
CA ARG A 42 6.09 -21.53 5.94
C ARG A 42 7.34 -21.17 5.14
N CYS A 43 8.40 -20.80 5.82
CA CYS A 43 9.69 -20.48 5.21
C CYS A 43 10.43 -21.72 4.71
N GLU A 44 11.38 -21.54 3.80
CA GLU A 44 12.28 -22.62 3.37
C GLU A 44 13.02 -23.20 4.57
N ALA A 45 13.14 -24.52 4.59
CA ALA A 45 13.71 -25.26 5.72
C ALA A 45 15.13 -24.79 6.06
N GLY A 46 15.34 -24.44 7.33
CA GLY A 46 16.64 -23.98 7.85
C GLY A 46 16.98 -22.52 7.55
N ARG A 47 16.11 -21.77 6.87
CA ARG A 47 16.37 -20.36 6.52
C ARG A 47 15.67 -19.34 7.40
N ALA A 48 14.83 -19.77 8.34
CA ALA A 48 14.14 -18.86 9.25
C ALA A 48 14.47 -19.21 10.70
N THR A 49 14.92 -18.21 11.46
CA THR A 49 15.23 -18.32 12.89
C THR A 49 14.22 -17.44 13.66
N PRO A 50 13.45 -17.99 14.61
CA PRO A 50 12.58 -17.20 15.45
C PRO A 50 13.38 -16.39 16.48
N ALA A 51 12.94 -15.18 16.79
CA ALA A 51 13.42 -14.37 17.90
C ALA A 51 12.25 -14.03 18.83
N SER A 52 12.47 -14.12 20.13
CA SER A 52 11.45 -13.84 21.15
C SER A 52 11.32 -12.33 21.45
N SER A 53 12.30 -11.53 21.02
CA SER A 53 12.32 -10.08 21.20
C SER A 53 13.14 -9.38 20.12
N VAL A 54 12.96 -8.05 20.00
CA VAL A 54 13.79 -7.21 19.12
C VAL A 54 15.26 -7.27 19.54
N ALA A 55 15.54 -7.28 20.83
CA ALA A 55 16.92 -7.39 21.37
C ALA A 55 17.57 -8.74 21.01
N GLU A 56 16.84 -9.84 21.10
CA GLU A 56 17.33 -11.16 20.66
C GLU A 56 17.57 -11.18 19.14
N MET A 57 16.68 -10.60 18.34
CA MET A 57 16.87 -10.46 16.91
C MET A 57 18.16 -9.71 16.58
N ALA A 58 18.39 -8.55 17.21
CA ALA A 58 19.60 -7.77 17.00
C ALA A 58 20.87 -8.57 17.34
N LYS A 59 20.83 -9.41 18.39
CA LYS A 59 21.92 -10.31 18.77
C LYS A 59 22.10 -11.45 17.77
N LEU A 60 21.02 -12.06 17.27
CA LEU A 60 21.09 -13.14 16.29
C LEU A 60 21.64 -12.66 14.92
N LEU A 61 21.57 -11.36 14.65
CA LEU A 61 22.14 -10.75 13.45
C LEU A 61 23.60 -10.30 13.64
N GLU A 62 24.20 -10.44 14.82
CA GLU A 62 25.61 -10.15 15.03
C GLU A 62 26.50 -11.03 14.14
N GLY A 63 27.62 -10.46 13.68
CA GLY A 63 28.58 -11.12 12.79
C GLY A 63 28.33 -10.90 11.31
N ASP A 64 27.20 -10.30 10.92
CA ASP A 64 27.01 -9.76 9.56
C ASP A 64 27.80 -8.45 9.41
N GLU A 65 28.17 -8.11 8.18
CA GLU A 65 28.89 -6.86 7.88
C GLU A 65 28.07 -5.63 8.34
N HIS A 66 26.79 -5.63 8.01
CA HIS A 66 25.78 -4.69 8.53
C HIS A 66 24.50 -5.47 8.85
N ARG A 67 23.95 -5.24 10.04
CA ARG A 67 22.66 -5.80 10.42
C ARG A 67 21.55 -5.06 9.70
N VAL A 68 20.70 -5.79 9.01
CA VAL A 68 19.54 -5.23 8.29
C VAL A 68 18.26 -5.68 8.98
N VAL A 69 17.41 -4.75 9.38
CA VAL A 69 16.12 -5.04 10.01
C VAL A 69 14.99 -4.38 9.24
N TRP A 70 14.04 -5.19 8.77
CA TRP A 70 12.81 -4.76 8.10
C TRP A 70 11.67 -4.70 9.10
N VAL A 71 11.09 -3.52 9.27
CA VAL A 71 9.93 -3.24 10.14
C VAL A 71 8.67 -3.22 9.29
N MET A 72 7.68 -4.05 9.65
CA MET A 72 6.39 -4.17 8.95
C MET A 72 5.25 -4.01 9.95
N LEU A 73 5.16 -2.84 10.56
CA LEU A 73 4.23 -2.50 11.63
C LEU A 73 3.23 -1.43 11.19
N PRO A 74 2.08 -1.29 11.90
CA PRO A 74 1.17 -0.17 11.69
C PRO A 74 1.86 1.18 11.92
N ALA A 75 1.62 2.13 11.01
CA ALA A 75 2.15 3.49 11.12
C ALA A 75 1.83 4.18 12.46
N GLY A 76 2.63 5.17 12.81
CA GLY A 76 2.48 5.97 14.01
C GLY A 76 3.28 5.44 15.20
N THR A 77 2.68 5.47 16.40
CA THR A 77 3.40 5.23 17.66
C THR A 77 4.03 3.84 17.77
N ILE A 78 3.45 2.82 17.14
CA ILE A 78 3.97 1.44 17.19
C ILE A 78 5.27 1.35 16.39
N THR A 79 5.28 1.84 15.15
CA THR A 79 6.50 1.90 14.32
C THR A 79 7.54 2.81 14.98
N GLU A 80 7.14 3.97 15.52
CA GLU A 80 8.04 4.88 16.21
C GLU A 80 8.78 4.20 17.37
N ALA A 81 8.05 3.52 18.26
CA ALA A 81 8.64 2.82 19.40
C ALA A 81 9.62 1.73 18.95
N CYS A 82 9.29 0.97 17.92
CA CYS A 82 10.16 -0.07 17.37
C CYS A 82 11.44 0.51 16.76
N VAL A 83 11.33 1.60 15.98
CA VAL A 83 12.50 2.28 15.39
C VAL A 83 13.42 2.87 16.47
N GLN A 84 12.85 3.45 17.52
CA GLN A 84 13.62 3.95 18.67
C GLN A 84 14.34 2.82 19.42
N GLU A 85 13.66 1.68 19.67
CA GLU A 85 14.27 0.51 20.28
C GLU A 85 15.43 -0.02 19.42
N LEU A 86 15.23 -0.19 18.12
CA LEU A 86 16.28 -0.58 17.18
C LEU A 86 17.44 0.41 17.17
N GLY A 87 17.16 1.71 17.22
CA GLY A 87 18.18 2.77 17.31
C GLY A 87 19.01 2.75 18.60
N GLY A 88 18.58 1.99 19.61
CA GLY A 88 19.33 1.69 20.83
C GLY A 88 20.13 0.38 20.79
N LEU A 89 19.81 -0.53 19.88
CA LEU A 89 20.40 -1.87 19.76
C LEU A 89 21.36 -2.01 18.58
N LEU A 90 21.13 -1.24 17.53
CA LEU A 90 21.93 -1.23 16.32
C LEU A 90 23.06 -0.18 16.40
N GLY A 91 23.99 -0.22 15.48
CA GLY A 91 25.15 0.65 15.46
C GLY A 91 25.54 1.14 14.08
N ARG A 92 26.73 1.72 13.99
CA ARG A 92 27.27 2.29 12.75
C ARG A 92 27.28 1.27 11.62
N GLY A 93 26.69 1.64 10.48
CA GLY A 93 26.60 0.84 9.27
C GLY A 93 25.35 -0.04 9.20
N ASP A 94 24.67 -0.28 10.33
CA ASP A 94 23.41 -1.06 10.33
C ASP A 94 22.28 -0.31 9.62
N VAL A 95 21.29 -1.07 9.16
CA VAL A 95 20.19 -0.55 8.33
C VAL A 95 18.83 -0.90 8.95
N ILE A 96 17.98 0.10 9.11
CA ILE A 96 16.56 -0.07 9.42
C ILE A 96 15.75 0.23 8.16
N ILE A 97 14.90 -0.71 7.78
CA ILE A 97 13.97 -0.56 6.66
C ILE A 97 12.55 -0.46 7.24
N ASP A 98 11.86 0.64 7.00
CA ASP A 98 10.43 0.77 7.27
C ASP A 98 9.64 0.40 6.00
N GLY A 99 9.00 -0.76 6.02
CA GLY A 99 8.16 -1.26 4.91
C GLY A 99 6.66 -1.10 5.17
N GLY A 100 6.28 -0.41 6.24
CA GLY A 100 4.89 -0.09 6.58
C GLY A 100 4.30 0.99 5.66
N ASN A 101 3.08 1.41 5.98
CA ASN A 101 2.47 2.59 5.34
C ASN A 101 2.71 3.83 6.21
N THR A 102 3.93 4.29 6.26
CA THR A 102 4.35 5.40 7.12
C THR A 102 4.17 6.76 6.43
N TYR A 103 3.90 7.80 7.20
CA TYR A 103 3.90 9.17 6.72
C TYR A 103 5.32 9.64 6.42
N TYR A 104 5.59 10.04 5.18
CA TYR A 104 6.94 10.32 4.70
C TYR A 104 7.72 11.37 5.50
N LYS A 105 7.04 12.33 6.17
CA LYS A 105 7.71 13.31 7.04
C LYS A 105 8.27 12.68 8.31
N ASP A 106 7.66 11.59 8.81
CA ASP A 106 8.23 10.83 9.91
C ASP A 106 9.51 10.11 9.49
N ASP A 107 9.57 9.61 8.24
CA ASP A 107 10.77 8.95 7.71
C ASP A 107 11.94 9.93 7.61
N VAL A 108 11.68 11.15 7.12
CA VAL A 108 12.71 12.22 7.05
C VAL A 108 13.29 12.51 8.45
N ARG A 109 12.41 12.64 9.44
CA ARG A 109 12.83 12.88 10.83
C ARG A 109 13.62 11.71 11.40
N ARG A 110 13.11 10.49 11.30
CA ARG A 110 13.76 9.26 11.79
C ARG A 110 15.12 9.04 11.16
N SER A 111 15.21 9.27 9.86
CA SER A 111 16.47 9.17 9.11
C SER A 111 17.53 10.12 9.67
N ALA A 112 17.16 11.37 9.96
CA ALA A 112 18.07 12.35 10.55
C ALA A 112 18.54 11.94 11.97
N GLU A 113 17.63 11.51 12.82
CA GLU A 113 17.93 11.06 14.20
C GLU A 113 18.84 9.82 14.22
N LEU A 114 18.61 8.85 13.33
CA LEU A 114 19.40 7.62 13.22
C LEU A 114 20.79 7.86 12.60
N ALA A 115 20.89 8.81 11.69
CA ALA A 115 22.17 9.19 11.08
C ALA A 115 23.18 9.72 12.11
N GLU A 116 22.75 10.36 13.20
CA GLU A 116 23.61 10.79 14.29
C GLU A 116 24.32 9.59 14.97
N LYS A 117 23.70 8.41 14.92
CA LYS A 117 24.24 7.14 15.43
C LYS A 117 24.99 6.34 14.35
N GLY A 118 25.01 6.84 13.12
CA GLY A 118 25.58 6.16 11.97
C GLY A 118 24.73 4.98 11.45
N ILE A 119 23.44 4.93 11.82
CA ILE A 119 22.49 3.93 11.36
C ILE A 119 21.78 4.48 10.11
N SER A 120 21.70 3.69 9.06
CA SER A 120 20.99 4.03 7.85
C SER A 120 19.50 3.72 7.98
N TYR A 121 18.66 4.63 7.48
CA TYR A 121 17.22 4.44 7.43
C TYR A 121 16.73 4.45 5.98
N VAL A 122 15.86 3.48 5.66
CA VAL A 122 15.27 3.31 4.33
C VAL A 122 13.75 3.16 4.49
N ASP A 123 12.99 3.96 3.80
CA ASP A 123 11.54 3.83 3.68
C ASP A 123 11.20 3.06 2.40
N VAL A 124 10.31 2.06 2.51
CA VAL A 124 9.91 1.22 1.37
C VAL A 124 8.41 1.15 1.25
N GLY A 125 7.87 1.96 0.37
CA GLY A 125 6.47 1.87 -0.05
C GLY A 125 6.24 0.62 -0.89
N THR A 126 5.43 -0.30 -0.36
CA THR A 126 5.18 -1.62 -0.95
C THR A 126 3.76 -1.70 -1.53
N SER A 127 3.64 -2.04 -2.81
CA SER A 127 2.37 -2.32 -3.49
C SER A 127 2.32 -3.77 -3.96
N GLY A 128 1.12 -4.38 -3.95
CA GLY A 128 0.92 -5.79 -4.32
C GLY A 128 0.10 -6.57 -3.29
N GLY A 129 -0.03 -6.06 -2.08
CA GLY A 129 -0.87 -6.63 -1.02
C GLY A 129 -0.55 -8.11 -0.74
N VAL A 130 -1.58 -8.88 -0.47
CA VAL A 130 -1.46 -10.31 -0.16
C VAL A 130 -0.94 -11.15 -1.33
N TRP A 131 -1.08 -10.66 -2.55
CA TRP A 131 -0.62 -11.35 -3.77
C TRP A 131 0.88 -11.25 -4.01
N GLY A 132 1.57 -10.37 -3.30
CA GLY A 132 3.01 -10.16 -3.44
C GLY A 132 3.86 -11.38 -3.13
N LEU A 133 3.36 -12.34 -2.33
CA LEU A 133 4.06 -13.60 -2.08
C LEU A 133 4.38 -14.33 -3.39
N GLU A 134 3.42 -14.42 -4.30
CA GLU A 134 3.57 -15.16 -5.56
C GLU A 134 3.97 -14.24 -6.72
N ARG A 135 3.38 -13.04 -6.81
CA ARG A 135 3.58 -12.12 -7.93
C ARG A 135 4.78 -11.18 -7.77
N GLY A 136 5.35 -11.07 -6.56
CA GLY A 136 6.32 -10.04 -6.20
C GLY A 136 5.65 -8.72 -5.81
N TYR A 137 6.44 -7.82 -5.25
CA TYR A 137 6.02 -6.51 -4.75
C TYR A 137 6.58 -5.40 -5.63
N CYS A 138 5.73 -4.50 -6.10
CA CYS A 138 6.18 -3.22 -6.65
C CYS A 138 6.63 -2.33 -5.49
N MET A 139 7.88 -1.85 -5.52
CA MET A 139 8.47 -1.11 -4.41
C MET A 139 9.05 0.23 -4.85
N MET A 140 8.71 1.28 -4.12
CA MET A 140 9.28 2.61 -4.21
C MET A 140 10.03 2.87 -2.91
N PHE A 141 11.34 3.15 -2.95
CA PHE A 141 12.11 3.28 -1.73
C PHE A 141 13.00 4.51 -1.71
N GLY A 142 13.23 5.03 -0.51
CA GLY A 142 14.09 6.19 -0.22
C GLY A 142 15.20 5.83 0.75
N GLY A 143 16.34 6.50 0.61
CA GLY A 143 17.53 6.30 1.44
C GLY A 143 18.78 6.82 0.75
N THR A 144 19.97 6.63 1.36
CA THR A 144 21.21 6.98 0.66
C THR A 144 21.50 6.02 -0.49
N LYS A 145 22.27 6.46 -1.49
CA LYS A 145 22.63 5.60 -2.62
C LYS A 145 23.43 4.37 -2.18
N GLU A 146 24.34 4.54 -1.25
CA GLU A 146 25.20 3.48 -0.70
C GLU A 146 24.33 2.41 -0.04
N THR A 147 23.37 2.84 0.78
CA THR A 147 22.44 1.91 1.43
C THR A 147 21.52 1.23 0.41
N ALA A 148 21.03 1.97 -0.61
CA ALA A 148 20.22 1.44 -1.69
C ALA A 148 20.94 0.34 -2.47
N GLU A 149 22.24 0.51 -2.75
CA GLU A 149 23.08 -0.51 -3.41
C GLU A 149 23.31 -1.74 -2.51
N TYR A 150 23.52 -1.51 -1.20
CA TYR A 150 23.74 -2.59 -0.24
C TYR A 150 22.54 -3.51 -0.08
N ILE A 151 21.33 -2.95 -0.01
CA ILE A 151 20.08 -3.73 0.17
C ILE A 151 19.45 -4.18 -1.16
N ASP A 152 20.02 -3.84 -2.29
CA ASP A 152 19.49 -4.18 -3.63
C ASP A 152 19.18 -5.69 -3.80
N PRO A 153 20.01 -6.65 -3.31
CA PRO A 153 19.69 -8.06 -3.38
C PRO A 153 18.40 -8.45 -2.65
N ILE A 154 18.06 -7.74 -1.55
CA ILE A 154 16.82 -7.94 -0.79
C ILE A 154 15.62 -7.45 -1.62
N LEU A 155 15.70 -6.24 -2.15
CA LEU A 155 14.62 -5.64 -2.94
C LEU A 155 14.40 -6.39 -4.26
N SER A 156 15.46 -6.80 -4.92
CA SER A 156 15.40 -7.62 -6.13
C SER A 156 14.70 -8.96 -5.89
N ALA A 157 14.97 -9.64 -4.77
CA ALA A 157 14.31 -10.88 -4.39
C ALA A 157 12.81 -10.71 -4.12
N LEU A 158 12.41 -9.54 -3.60
CA LEU A 158 11.00 -9.21 -3.33
C LEU A 158 10.26 -8.72 -4.57
N ALA A 159 10.93 -8.14 -5.54
CA ALA A 159 10.33 -7.56 -6.74
C ALA A 159 9.68 -8.61 -7.66
N PRO A 160 8.73 -8.21 -8.53
CA PRO A 160 8.11 -9.11 -9.50
C PRO A 160 9.06 -9.56 -10.62
N GLY A 161 10.15 -8.82 -10.87
CA GLY A 161 10.99 -9.02 -12.05
C GLY A 161 10.38 -8.39 -13.31
N ILE A 162 10.98 -8.66 -14.46
CA ILE A 162 10.53 -8.08 -15.76
C ILE A 162 9.12 -8.56 -16.13
N GLY A 163 8.77 -9.82 -15.81
CA GLY A 163 7.47 -10.39 -16.16
C GLY A 163 7.16 -10.33 -17.65
N ASP A 164 5.85 -10.29 -17.97
CA ASP A 164 5.35 -10.26 -19.35
C ASP A 164 5.01 -8.82 -19.83
N VAL A 165 5.35 -7.79 -19.05
CA VAL A 165 5.07 -6.40 -19.42
C VAL A 165 6.06 -5.95 -20.50
N PRO A 166 5.59 -5.53 -21.69
CA PRO A 166 6.47 -5.06 -22.74
C PRO A 166 7.28 -3.84 -22.29
N ARG A 167 8.55 -3.77 -22.69
CA ARG A 167 9.36 -2.59 -22.42
C ARG A 167 8.74 -1.35 -23.05
N THR A 168 8.66 -0.26 -22.28
CA THR A 168 8.23 1.05 -22.80
C THR A 168 9.16 1.51 -23.91
N PRO A 169 8.64 1.97 -25.07
CA PRO A 169 9.45 2.51 -26.15
C PRO A 169 10.40 3.62 -25.65
N GLY A 170 11.66 3.60 -26.07
CA GLY A 170 12.70 4.54 -25.64
C GLY A 170 13.37 4.20 -24.30
N ARG A 171 12.85 3.27 -23.53
CA ARG A 171 13.38 2.93 -22.20
C ARG A 171 14.79 2.32 -22.20
N GLY A 172 15.24 1.76 -23.33
CA GLY A 172 16.58 1.21 -23.49
C GLY A 172 17.68 2.26 -23.67
N GLU A 173 17.34 3.54 -23.75
CA GLU A 173 18.29 4.63 -23.87
C GLU A 173 19.03 4.91 -22.55
N LYS A 174 20.18 5.58 -22.62
CA LYS A 174 21.00 5.90 -21.45
C LYS A 174 20.25 6.79 -20.45
N GLY A 175 20.42 6.51 -19.16
CA GLY A 175 19.93 7.35 -18.07
C GLY A 175 18.70 6.82 -17.34
N HIS A 176 18.16 5.67 -17.76
CA HIS A 176 17.07 5.00 -17.03
C HIS A 176 17.60 3.97 -16.03
N ASP A 177 17.03 3.95 -14.84
CA ASP A 177 17.34 2.94 -13.82
C ASP A 177 16.73 1.58 -14.22
N PRO A 178 17.55 0.51 -14.41
CA PRO A 178 17.07 -0.80 -14.83
C PRO A 178 16.16 -1.48 -13.79
N ARG A 179 16.24 -1.09 -12.51
CA ARG A 179 15.40 -1.61 -11.43
C ARG A 179 13.92 -1.32 -11.65
N ALA A 180 13.61 -0.18 -12.28
CA ALA A 180 12.22 0.18 -12.57
C ALA A 180 11.52 -0.84 -13.49
N GLU A 181 12.23 -1.46 -14.42
CA GLU A 181 11.68 -2.53 -15.28
C GLU A 181 11.48 -3.85 -14.53
N GLN A 182 12.09 -3.99 -13.36
CA GLN A 182 11.92 -5.14 -12.49
C GLN A 182 10.88 -4.90 -11.38
N GLY A 183 10.27 -3.69 -11.36
CA GLY A 183 9.18 -3.34 -10.44
C GLY A 183 9.65 -2.75 -9.10
N TYR A 184 10.88 -2.25 -8.98
CA TYR A 184 11.33 -1.50 -7.83
C TYR A 184 12.23 -0.33 -8.23
N LEU A 185 12.23 0.75 -7.44
CA LEU A 185 12.94 1.97 -7.78
C LEU A 185 13.42 2.73 -6.55
N HIS A 186 14.69 3.17 -6.56
CA HIS A 186 15.21 4.16 -5.63
C HIS A 186 14.73 5.55 -6.05
N CYS A 187 13.82 6.12 -5.26
CA CYS A 187 13.14 7.39 -5.60
C CYS A 187 13.93 8.63 -5.15
N GLY A 188 14.89 8.47 -4.24
CA GLY A 188 15.65 9.59 -3.69
C GLY A 188 16.04 9.40 -2.22
N PRO A 189 16.22 10.48 -1.45
CA PRO A 189 16.55 10.42 -0.03
C PRO A 189 15.41 9.76 0.79
N ALA A 190 15.69 9.49 2.08
CA ALA A 190 14.69 8.96 3.00
C ALA A 190 13.40 9.81 3.00
N GLY A 191 12.24 9.14 2.99
CA GLY A 191 10.92 9.70 2.83
C GLY A 191 10.40 9.71 1.38
N SER A 192 11.28 9.63 0.38
CA SER A 192 10.86 9.68 -1.03
C SER A 192 10.10 8.42 -1.47
N GLY A 193 10.40 7.26 -0.92
CA GLY A 193 9.70 6.02 -1.22
C GLY A 193 8.25 6.06 -0.75
N HIS A 194 8.02 6.37 0.53
CA HIS A 194 6.67 6.51 1.09
C HIS A 194 5.91 7.69 0.49
N PHE A 195 6.60 8.80 0.12
CA PHE A 195 5.95 9.88 -0.61
C PHE A 195 5.37 9.40 -1.94
N VAL A 196 6.18 8.72 -2.77
CA VAL A 196 5.71 8.17 -4.06
C VAL A 196 4.61 7.14 -3.84
N LYS A 197 4.74 6.28 -2.81
CA LYS A 197 3.70 5.29 -2.46
C LYS A 197 2.40 5.93 -2.03
N MET A 198 2.44 6.98 -1.22
CA MET A 198 1.25 7.70 -0.77
C MET A 198 0.49 8.32 -1.96
N VAL A 199 1.20 8.92 -2.92
CA VAL A 199 0.60 9.46 -4.15
C VAL A 199 0.01 8.35 -5.02
N HIS A 200 0.71 7.20 -5.16
CA HIS A 200 0.16 6.01 -5.81
C HIS A 200 -1.19 5.61 -5.19
N ASN A 201 -1.30 5.59 -3.86
CA ASN A 201 -2.56 5.25 -3.20
C ASN A 201 -3.64 6.33 -3.40
N GLY A 202 -3.27 7.60 -3.49
CA GLY A 202 -4.20 8.68 -3.85
C GLY A 202 -4.80 8.46 -5.25
N ILE A 203 -3.97 8.09 -6.23
CA ILE A 203 -4.41 7.72 -7.58
C ILE A 203 -5.33 6.49 -7.53
N GLU A 204 -4.96 5.46 -6.76
CA GLU A 204 -5.77 4.26 -6.57
C GLU A 204 -7.17 4.59 -6.05
N TYR A 205 -7.31 5.52 -5.07
CA TYR A 205 -8.60 5.98 -4.58
C TYR A 205 -9.46 6.60 -5.70
N GLY A 206 -8.86 7.45 -6.54
CA GLY A 206 -9.54 8.05 -7.68
C GLY A 206 -10.02 7.03 -8.71
N MET A 207 -9.17 6.06 -9.05
CA MET A 207 -9.51 4.97 -9.97
C MET A 207 -10.64 4.08 -9.41
N MET A 208 -10.55 3.68 -8.15
CA MET A 208 -11.60 2.90 -7.48
C MET A 208 -12.93 3.63 -7.47
N GLN A 209 -12.92 4.93 -7.18
CA GLN A 209 -14.14 5.75 -7.15
C GLN A 209 -14.77 5.87 -8.54
N ALA A 210 -13.96 6.08 -9.58
CA ALA A 210 -14.45 6.17 -10.96
C ALA A 210 -15.09 4.85 -11.42
N PHE A 211 -14.49 3.70 -11.10
CA PHE A 211 -15.11 2.40 -11.36
C PHE A 211 -16.42 2.24 -10.59
N ALA A 212 -16.45 2.55 -9.30
CA ALA A 212 -17.65 2.40 -8.47
C ALA A 212 -18.81 3.23 -9.03
N GLU A 213 -18.58 4.50 -9.35
CA GLU A 213 -19.60 5.38 -9.95
C GLU A 213 -20.08 4.89 -11.32
N GLY A 214 -19.14 4.45 -12.17
CA GLY A 214 -19.49 3.93 -13.50
C GLY A 214 -20.35 2.67 -13.43
N PHE A 215 -20.01 1.72 -12.56
CA PHE A 215 -20.81 0.51 -12.37
C PHE A 215 -22.16 0.81 -11.71
N ASP A 216 -22.26 1.77 -10.79
CA ASP A 216 -23.52 2.19 -10.18
C ASP A 216 -24.45 2.87 -11.21
N ILE A 217 -23.92 3.72 -12.10
CA ILE A 217 -24.68 4.30 -13.22
C ILE A 217 -25.27 3.20 -14.11
N MET A 218 -24.47 2.21 -14.47
CA MET A 218 -24.95 1.10 -15.33
C MET A 218 -25.99 0.25 -14.62
N LYS A 219 -25.79 -0.07 -13.34
CA LYS A 219 -26.76 -0.81 -12.53
C LYS A 219 -28.09 -0.06 -12.41
N SER A 220 -28.03 1.26 -12.23
CA SER A 220 -29.21 2.12 -12.12
C SER A 220 -29.97 2.29 -13.44
N LYS A 221 -29.42 1.80 -14.57
CA LYS A 221 -30.08 1.89 -15.87
C LYS A 221 -31.39 1.07 -15.96
N ASN A 222 -31.61 0.12 -15.05
CA ASN A 222 -32.87 -0.62 -14.92
C ASN A 222 -33.82 -0.02 -13.86
N SER A 223 -33.56 1.21 -13.40
CA SER A 223 -34.37 1.87 -12.38
C SER A 223 -35.80 2.16 -12.84
N PRO A 224 -36.83 1.95 -11.99
CA PRO A 224 -38.22 2.27 -12.30
C PRO A 224 -38.50 3.77 -12.47
N VAL A 225 -37.57 4.66 -12.11
CA VAL A 225 -37.66 6.11 -12.40
C VAL A 225 -37.53 6.42 -13.88
N LEU A 226 -36.96 5.50 -14.67
CA LEU A 226 -36.83 5.65 -16.13
C LEU A 226 -38.07 5.09 -16.85
N ALA A 227 -38.37 5.65 -17.99
CA ALA A 227 -39.37 5.05 -18.88
C ALA A 227 -38.95 3.63 -19.30
N GLU A 228 -39.89 2.71 -19.42
CA GLU A 228 -39.61 1.28 -19.68
C GLU A 228 -38.71 1.09 -20.91
N LYS A 229 -39.01 1.83 -22.01
CA LYS A 229 -38.22 1.81 -23.25
C LYS A 229 -36.74 2.24 -23.10
N ASP A 230 -36.40 2.94 -22.02
CA ASP A 230 -35.08 3.48 -21.76
C ASP A 230 -34.30 2.65 -20.70
N ARG A 231 -34.89 1.56 -20.20
CA ARG A 231 -34.29 0.65 -19.24
C ARG A 231 -33.49 -0.42 -19.92
N PHE A 232 -32.32 -0.72 -19.37
CA PHE A 232 -31.49 -1.85 -19.79
C PHE A 232 -31.19 -2.73 -18.61
N GLU A 233 -31.38 -4.02 -18.78
CA GLU A 233 -30.88 -5.02 -17.82
C GLU A 233 -29.48 -5.42 -18.28
N LEU A 234 -28.48 -4.98 -17.51
CA LEU A 234 -27.07 -5.12 -17.84
C LEU A 234 -26.39 -6.10 -16.89
N ASN A 235 -25.66 -7.07 -17.45
CA ASN A 235 -24.82 -7.96 -16.65
C ASN A 235 -23.49 -7.29 -16.34
N MET A 236 -23.32 -6.84 -15.08
CA MET A 236 -22.13 -6.11 -14.65
C MET A 236 -20.87 -6.98 -14.68
N GLY A 237 -20.99 -8.28 -14.36
CA GLY A 237 -19.86 -9.22 -14.41
C GLY A 237 -19.31 -9.38 -15.82
N ASP A 238 -20.20 -9.59 -16.80
CA ASP A 238 -19.80 -9.73 -18.22
C ASP A 238 -19.25 -8.44 -18.81
N ILE A 239 -19.77 -7.29 -18.39
CA ILE A 239 -19.24 -5.98 -18.81
C ILE A 239 -17.83 -5.77 -18.24
N ALA A 240 -17.62 -6.06 -16.97
CA ALA A 240 -16.29 -5.99 -16.36
C ALA A 240 -15.31 -6.95 -17.05
N GLU A 241 -15.75 -8.19 -17.38
CA GLU A 241 -14.94 -9.17 -18.06
C GLU A 241 -14.54 -8.70 -19.47
N VAL A 242 -15.46 -8.12 -20.25
CA VAL A 242 -15.13 -7.63 -21.58
C VAL A 242 -14.18 -6.44 -21.54
N TRP A 243 -14.34 -5.55 -20.56
CA TRP A 243 -13.46 -4.38 -20.42
C TRP A 243 -12.04 -4.76 -20.00
N ARG A 244 -11.86 -5.75 -19.12
CA ARG A 244 -10.54 -6.21 -18.72
C ARG A 244 -9.76 -6.90 -19.86
N ARG A 245 -10.43 -7.33 -20.94
CA ARG A 245 -9.85 -8.04 -22.08
C ARG A 245 -9.23 -7.15 -23.16
N GLY A 246 -9.07 -5.86 -22.93
CA GLY A 246 -8.35 -4.99 -23.86
C GLY A 246 -8.96 -3.60 -24.04
N SER A 247 -9.85 -3.16 -23.15
CA SER A 247 -10.29 -1.77 -23.15
C SER A 247 -9.23 -0.85 -22.56
N VAL A 248 -9.34 0.45 -22.82
CA VAL A 248 -8.42 1.48 -22.31
C VAL A 248 -8.43 1.55 -20.77
N VAL A 249 -9.53 1.12 -20.12
CA VAL A 249 -9.64 1.10 -18.65
C VAL A 249 -9.20 -0.22 -18.01
N SER A 250 -8.62 -1.14 -18.79
CA SER A 250 -8.09 -2.40 -18.25
C SER A 250 -7.01 -2.12 -17.20
N SER A 251 -7.14 -2.78 -16.04
CA SER A 251 -6.24 -2.60 -14.91
C SER A 251 -6.44 -3.74 -13.92
N TRP A 252 -5.48 -3.94 -13.01
CA TRP A 252 -5.68 -4.92 -11.94
C TRP A 252 -6.88 -4.59 -11.04
N LEU A 253 -7.19 -3.31 -10.81
CA LEU A 253 -8.41 -2.92 -10.08
C LEU A 253 -9.68 -3.39 -10.81
N LEU A 254 -9.70 -3.33 -12.13
CA LEU A 254 -10.81 -3.85 -12.92
C LEU A 254 -10.88 -5.39 -12.88
N ASP A 255 -9.74 -6.09 -12.87
CA ASP A 255 -9.70 -7.54 -12.66
C ASP A 255 -10.36 -7.94 -11.34
N LEU A 256 -10.03 -7.25 -10.26
CA LEU A 256 -10.64 -7.47 -8.94
C LEU A 256 -12.13 -7.14 -8.91
N THR A 257 -12.54 -6.10 -9.65
CA THR A 257 -13.96 -5.74 -9.82
C THR A 257 -14.73 -6.84 -10.56
N ALA A 258 -14.18 -7.36 -11.66
CA ALA A 258 -14.78 -8.46 -12.40
C ALA A 258 -14.91 -9.74 -11.57
N GLU A 259 -13.87 -10.06 -10.77
CA GLU A 259 -13.90 -11.20 -9.86
C GLU A 259 -15.01 -11.06 -8.81
N ALA A 260 -15.15 -9.89 -8.19
CA ALA A 260 -16.19 -9.63 -7.20
C ALA A 260 -17.60 -9.74 -7.81
N LEU A 261 -17.84 -9.09 -8.96
CA LEU A 261 -19.14 -9.10 -9.63
C LEU A 261 -19.52 -10.47 -10.23
N THR A 262 -18.53 -11.31 -10.57
CA THR A 262 -18.76 -12.70 -10.97
C THR A 262 -19.22 -13.57 -9.80
N ARG A 263 -18.70 -13.32 -8.58
CA ARG A 263 -19.11 -14.04 -7.37
C ARG A 263 -20.48 -13.58 -6.85
N SER A 264 -20.76 -12.29 -6.94
CA SER A 264 -21.99 -11.68 -6.42
C SER A 264 -22.35 -10.44 -7.24
N GLU A 265 -23.40 -10.52 -8.03
CA GLU A 265 -23.89 -9.39 -8.84
C GLU A 265 -24.39 -8.21 -7.99
N THR A 266 -24.80 -8.48 -6.77
CA THR A 266 -25.39 -7.48 -5.86
C THR A 266 -24.44 -6.98 -4.80
N LEU A 267 -23.30 -7.67 -4.58
CA LEU A 267 -22.29 -7.37 -3.57
C LEU A 267 -22.89 -7.24 -2.14
N ASN A 268 -23.95 -7.98 -1.85
CA ASN A 268 -24.71 -7.86 -0.58
C ASN A 268 -23.91 -8.26 0.66
N GLU A 269 -22.79 -8.94 0.48
CA GLU A 269 -21.84 -9.28 1.54
C GLU A 269 -21.02 -8.07 2.04
N PHE A 270 -21.07 -6.93 1.35
CA PHE A 270 -20.38 -5.70 1.72
C PHE A 270 -21.36 -4.64 2.22
N SER A 271 -21.02 -3.96 3.30
CA SER A 271 -21.85 -2.89 3.90
C SER A 271 -21.85 -1.59 3.09
N GLY A 272 -20.84 -1.39 2.25
CA GLY A 272 -20.58 -0.13 1.55
C GLY A 272 -19.84 0.92 2.39
N GLU A 273 -19.44 0.60 3.64
CA GLU A 273 -18.55 1.45 4.43
C GLU A 273 -17.10 1.27 4.00
N VAL A 274 -16.46 2.33 3.51
CA VAL A 274 -15.11 2.28 2.97
C VAL A 274 -14.14 3.03 3.89
N ALA A 275 -13.22 2.29 4.53
CA ALA A 275 -12.16 2.87 5.33
C ALA A 275 -11.08 3.55 4.48
N ASP A 276 -10.31 4.43 5.10
CA ASP A 276 -9.04 4.93 4.55
C ASP A 276 -7.91 4.59 5.53
N SER A 277 -6.69 4.49 5.03
CA SER A 277 -5.49 4.11 5.78
C SER A 277 -4.48 5.27 5.94
N GLY A 278 -4.89 6.50 5.61
CA GLY A 278 -4.11 7.71 5.81
C GLY A 278 -3.51 8.28 4.53
N GLU A 279 -3.06 7.44 3.59
CA GLU A 279 -2.29 7.88 2.41
C GLU A 279 -3.09 8.84 1.51
N GLY A 280 -4.41 8.62 1.36
CA GLY A 280 -5.27 9.55 0.63
C GLY A 280 -5.34 10.94 1.28
N ARG A 281 -5.30 11.01 2.61
CA ARG A 281 -5.24 12.27 3.37
C ARG A 281 -3.91 12.97 3.13
N TRP A 282 -2.82 12.27 3.35
CA TRP A 282 -1.46 12.80 3.18
C TRP A 282 -1.17 13.25 1.75
N THR A 283 -1.75 12.55 0.74
CA THR A 283 -1.66 12.97 -0.66
C THR A 283 -2.33 14.33 -0.90
N ILE A 284 -3.49 14.55 -0.28
CA ILE A 284 -4.21 15.83 -0.41
C ILE A 284 -3.49 16.94 0.39
N GLU A 285 -2.96 16.62 1.57
CA GLU A 285 -2.14 17.54 2.35
C GLU A 285 -0.90 17.97 1.56
N ALA A 286 -0.20 17.04 0.90
CA ALA A 286 0.92 17.36 0.03
C ALA A 286 0.50 18.23 -1.16
N ALA A 287 -0.63 17.91 -1.81
CA ALA A 287 -1.16 18.74 -2.89
C ALA A 287 -1.47 20.18 -2.46
N ILE A 288 -1.96 20.37 -1.22
CA ILE A 288 -2.19 21.70 -0.64
C ILE A 288 -0.86 22.42 -0.36
N GLU A 289 0.13 21.72 0.22
CA GLU A 289 1.45 22.28 0.52
C GLU A 289 2.22 22.68 -0.74
N GLU A 290 1.97 22.00 -1.84
CA GLU A 290 2.65 22.18 -3.14
C GLU A 290 1.86 23.09 -4.11
N ASP A 291 0.69 23.64 -3.69
CA ASP A 291 -0.21 24.40 -4.54
C ASP A 291 -0.68 23.63 -5.80
N VAL A 292 -0.80 22.29 -5.70
CA VAL A 292 -1.24 21.41 -6.80
C VAL A 292 -2.72 21.08 -6.70
N PRO A 293 -3.55 21.37 -7.72
CA PRO A 293 -4.96 21.01 -7.68
C PRO A 293 -5.16 19.50 -7.82
N ALA A 294 -5.89 18.88 -6.86
CA ALA A 294 -6.17 17.45 -6.83
C ALA A 294 -7.68 17.14 -6.65
N PRO A 295 -8.60 17.67 -7.50
CA PRO A 295 -10.04 17.55 -7.28
C PRO A 295 -10.54 16.11 -7.31
N VAL A 296 -10.01 15.25 -8.19
CA VAL A 296 -10.44 13.84 -8.31
C VAL A 296 -10.10 13.04 -7.06
N MET A 297 -8.87 13.12 -6.59
CA MET A 297 -8.43 12.41 -5.38
C MET A 297 -9.13 12.94 -4.13
N THR A 298 -9.36 14.24 -4.06
CA THR A 298 -10.13 14.88 -2.98
C THR A 298 -11.56 14.35 -2.93
N ALA A 299 -12.26 14.32 -4.06
CA ALA A 299 -13.62 13.78 -4.14
C ALA A 299 -13.67 12.30 -3.70
N ALA A 300 -12.73 11.48 -4.17
CA ALA A 300 -12.64 10.07 -3.79
C ALA A 300 -12.43 9.87 -2.29
N LEU A 301 -11.57 10.67 -1.64
CA LEU A 301 -11.37 10.63 -0.20
C LEU A 301 -12.63 11.03 0.57
N PHE A 302 -13.28 12.12 0.19
CA PHE A 302 -14.50 12.59 0.85
C PHE A 302 -15.68 11.63 0.66
N THR A 303 -15.75 10.91 -0.47
CA THR A 303 -16.73 9.83 -0.66
C THR A 303 -16.54 8.70 0.37
N ARG A 304 -15.29 8.33 0.70
CA ARG A 304 -15.02 7.37 1.78
C ARG A 304 -15.48 7.89 3.15
N PHE A 305 -15.28 9.19 3.44
CA PHE A 305 -15.82 9.78 4.66
C PHE A 305 -17.33 9.71 4.69
N ARG A 306 -17.96 10.04 3.56
CA ARG A 306 -19.41 10.01 3.39
C ARG A 306 -19.98 8.59 3.61
N SER A 307 -19.32 7.56 3.10
CA SER A 307 -19.79 6.17 3.23
C SER A 307 -19.95 5.72 4.71
N ARG A 308 -19.26 6.37 5.64
CA ARG A 308 -19.24 6.04 7.08
C ARG A 308 -20.07 6.98 7.95
N SER A 309 -20.57 8.10 7.41
CA SER A 309 -21.15 9.17 8.23
C SER A 309 -22.69 9.17 8.30
N GLY A 310 -23.37 8.40 7.45
CA GLY A 310 -24.83 8.44 7.36
C GLY A 310 -25.35 9.86 7.07
N ASN A 311 -26.58 10.16 7.46
CA ASN A 311 -27.13 11.52 7.39
C ASN A 311 -26.51 12.40 8.48
N ASN A 312 -25.62 13.31 8.09
CA ASN A 312 -24.90 14.15 9.02
C ASN A 312 -25.57 15.51 9.23
N PHE A 313 -24.97 16.34 10.08
CA PHE A 313 -25.50 17.67 10.42
C PHE A 313 -25.60 18.60 9.20
N ALA A 314 -24.71 18.45 8.20
CA ALA A 314 -24.72 19.26 6.99
C ALA A 314 -26.02 19.08 6.18
N GLU A 315 -26.46 17.84 5.98
CA GLU A 315 -27.73 17.56 5.30
C GLU A 315 -28.93 18.09 6.07
N LYS A 316 -28.90 18.02 7.42
CA LYS A 316 -29.95 18.62 8.25
C LYS A 316 -30.00 20.15 8.10
N VAL A 317 -28.85 20.81 8.03
CA VAL A 317 -28.77 22.26 7.75
C VAL A 317 -29.33 22.58 6.38
N LEU A 318 -28.98 21.81 5.33
CA LEU A 318 -29.52 22.02 3.99
C LEU A 318 -31.05 21.87 3.96
N SER A 319 -31.59 20.86 4.63
CA SER A 319 -33.04 20.67 4.75
C SER A 319 -33.71 21.82 5.51
N ALA A 320 -33.10 22.25 6.61
CA ALA A 320 -33.61 23.39 7.37
C ALA A 320 -33.59 24.69 6.57
N GLN A 321 -32.55 24.96 5.80
CA GLN A 321 -32.45 26.11 4.91
C GLN A 321 -33.54 26.06 3.82
N ARG A 322 -33.74 24.90 3.16
CA ARG A 322 -34.79 24.72 2.16
C ARG A 322 -36.18 24.92 2.74
N PHE A 323 -36.42 24.46 3.95
CA PHE A 323 -37.64 24.73 4.67
C PHE A 323 -37.80 26.23 4.97
N GLY A 324 -36.74 26.87 5.47
CA GLY A 324 -36.78 28.29 5.89
C GLY A 324 -37.08 29.28 4.76
N PHE A 325 -36.47 29.07 3.57
CA PHE A 325 -36.68 30.00 2.46
C PHE A 325 -37.84 29.61 1.52
N GLY A 326 -38.20 28.33 1.43
CA GLY A 326 -39.17 27.85 0.44
C GLY A 326 -40.29 26.98 0.99
N GLY A 327 -40.37 26.74 2.29
CA GLY A 327 -41.38 25.88 2.90
C GLY A 327 -41.30 24.42 2.49
N HIS A 328 -40.16 23.97 1.92
CA HIS A 328 -39.96 22.59 1.46
C HIS A 328 -39.88 21.65 2.63
N VAL A 329 -40.86 20.76 2.77
CA VAL A 329 -40.89 19.72 3.79
C VAL A 329 -40.20 18.46 3.25
N GLU A 330 -39.37 17.81 4.08
CA GLU A 330 -38.78 16.48 3.72
C GLU A 330 -39.90 15.46 3.50
N LYS A 331 -39.78 14.68 2.42
CA LYS A 331 -40.63 13.49 2.25
C LYS A 331 -40.12 12.43 3.22
N LYS A 332 -41.00 11.98 4.11
CA LYS A 332 -40.74 10.85 5.02
C LYS A 332 -40.65 9.54 4.24
#